data_e68801722207abfe457ef985130f8288
#
_entry.id   e68801722207abfe457ef985130f8288
#
_cell.length_a   1.000
_cell.length_b   1.000
_cell.length_c   1.000
_cell.angle_alpha   90.00
_cell.angle_beta   90.00
_cell.angle_gamma   90.00
#
_symmetry.space_group_name_H-M   'P 1'
#
loop_
_entity.id
_entity.type
_entity.pdbx_description
1 polymer ?
#
loop_
_entity_poly.entity_id
_entity_poly.type
_entity_poly.pdbx_seq_one_letter_code
_entity_poly.pdbx_strand_id
1 'polypeptide(L)'
;MTKVIHKMLPLSFRNYVSNNEVYRYYKGFLTNRSLYRNKSKAIFVVGSPEHDNLGDHAITMAQMNFLKKAFPEHTLIEIVADRLIYNLKCLEQYSTRDDIFVLQGGGNFGIEYFREEEVRRKIISKFPHNKIILFPQTIFFGDTELGRKEFKKTQSIYSAHKDLTLVAREKTSYELMKEGFKQNDVLLTPDIVMSLDITEPQRARSGALMCIRADKESIFSEAEKKKIHDSVSKSYSQLTYSDTCIVRYISVEEREHELYTLWNQFKEAEVVITDRLHGMIFAAITSTPCIALGNYNYKVVGSYEWIKHLGYIKFTNDINQIPELIKELSNIPTPRYNNDFSAQHYNQIIAAMSADADEFNSSSSVTA
;
A
#
# COMPACT_ATOMS: atom_id res chain seq x y z
N MET A 1 -31.06 -5.61 -24.20
CA MET A 1 -30.64 -5.59 -25.62
C MET A 1 -29.12 -5.70 -25.79
N THR A 2 -28.31 -4.96 -25.06
CA THR A 2 -26.83 -4.90 -25.24
C THR A 2 -26.08 -6.23 -25.01
N LYS A 3 -26.49 -7.08 -24.07
CA LYS A 3 -25.82 -8.38 -23.79
C LYS A 3 -26.02 -9.44 -24.88
N VAL A 4 -27.11 -9.38 -25.65
CA VAL A 4 -27.42 -10.37 -26.69
C VAL A 4 -26.64 -10.06 -27.96
N ILE A 5 -26.57 -8.79 -28.36
CA ILE A 5 -25.81 -8.35 -29.54
C ILE A 5 -24.30 -8.61 -29.39
N HIS A 6 -23.75 -8.41 -28.18
CA HIS A 6 -22.33 -8.67 -27.92
C HIS A 6 -21.96 -10.16 -28.09
N LYS A 7 -22.86 -11.09 -27.80
CA LYS A 7 -22.63 -12.53 -27.99
C LYS A 7 -22.64 -12.99 -29.46
N MET A 8 -23.20 -12.19 -30.35
CA MET A 8 -23.30 -12.50 -31.78
C MET A 8 -22.08 -12.07 -32.61
N LEU A 9 -21.20 -11.27 -32.04
CA LEU A 9 -19.99 -10.80 -32.74
C LEU A 9 -18.85 -11.81 -32.66
N PRO A 10 -17.97 -11.91 -33.68
CA PRO A 10 -16.77 -12.74 -33.64
C PRO A 10 -15.89 -12.42 -32.41
N LEU A 11 -15.22 -13.43 -31.85
CA LEU A 11 -14.42 -13.30 -30.63
C LEU A 11 -13.32 -12.22 -30.76
N SER A 12 -12.66 -12.15 -31.92
CA SER A 12 -11.65 -11.13 -32.25
C SER A 12 -12.23 -9.71 -32.20
N PHE A 13 -13.43 -9.51 -32.73
CA PHE A 13 -14.11 -8.22 -32.70
C PHE A 13 -14.60 -7.86 -31.29
N ARG A 14 -15.09 -8.83 -30.52
CA ARG A 14 -15.43 -8.63 -29.10
C ARG A 14 -14.22 -8.19 -28.29
N ASN A 15 -13.08 -8.84 -28.49
CA ASN A 15 -11.82 -8.51 -27.83
C ASN A 15 -11.32 -7.11 -28.25
N TYR A 16 -11.40 -6.77 -29.53
CA TYR A 16 -11.06 -5.44 -30.02
C TYR A 16 -11.93 -4.35 -29.38
N VAL A 17 -13.24 -4.54 -29.39
CA VAL A 17 -14.19 -3.58 -28.78
C VAL A 17 -13.99 -3.51 -27.26
N SER A 18 -13.82 -4.65 -26.59
CA SER A 18 -13.63 -4.66 -25.13
C SER A 18 -12.29 -4.02 -24.70
N ASN A 19 -11.27 -4.03 -25.56
CA ASN A 19 -9.99 -3.39 -25.31
C ASN A 19 -9.93 -1.91 -25.72
N ASN A 20 -10.95 -1.41 -26.43
CA ASN A 20 -11.01 -0.01 -26.81
C ASN A 20 -11.31 0.89 -25.61
N GLU A 21 -10.41 1.83 -25.31
CA GLU A 21 -10.54 2.74 -24.15
C GLU A 21 -11.81 3.59 -24.21
N VAL A 22 -12.19 4.09 -25.39
CA VAL A 22 -13.40 4.88 -25.56
C VAL A 22 -14.65 4.07 -25.22
N TYR A 23 -14.69 2.81 -25.68
CA TYR A 23 -15.78 1.91 -25.33
C TYR A 23 -15.85 1.66 -23.83
N ARG A 24 -14.72 1.36 -23.16
CA ARG A 24 -14.66 1.15 -21.71
C ARG A 24 -15.12 2.39 -20.95
N TYR A 25 -14.68 3.56 -21.36
CA TYR A 25 -15.04 4.84 -20.75
C TYR A 25 -16.55 5.10 -20.77
N TYR A 26 -17.22 4.94 -21.92
CA TYR A 26 -18.67 5.15 -22.02
C TYR A 26 -19.48 3.99 -21.43
N LYS A 27 -19.04 2.75 -21.57
CA LYS A 27 -19.67 1.59 -20.92
C LYS A 27 -19.65 1.75 -19.41
N GLY A 28 -18.51 2.11 -18.85
CA GLY A 28 -18.36 2.36 -17.43
C GLY A 28 -19.30 3.45 -16.91
N PHE A 29 -19.46 4.53 -17.68
CA PHE A 29 -20.42 5.58 -17.36
C PHE A 29 -21.85 5.05 -17.26
N LEU A 30 -22.27 4.25 -18.22
CA LEU A 30 -23.63 3.70 -18.23
C LEU A 30 -23.87 2.71 -17.08
N THR A 31 -22.84 1.98 -16.66
CA THR A 31 -22.95 0.97 -15.59
C THR A 31 -22.79 1.55 -14.19
N ASN A 32 -21.92 2.53 -14.01
CA ASN A 32 -21.49 2.99 -12.70
C ASN A 32 -22.13 4.34 -12.26
N ARG A 33 -22.78 5.07 -13.18
CA ARG A 33 -23.31 6.42 -12.91
C ARG A 33 -24.21 6.54 -11.69
N SER A 34 -24.97 5.48 -11.35
CA SER A 34 -25.84 5.49 -10.18
C SER A 34 -25.08 5.60 -8.86
N LEU A 35 -23.88 5.01 -8.78
CA LEU A 35 -23.01 5.08 -7.62
C LEU A 35 -22.51 6.52 -7.38
N TYR A 36 -22.27 7.27 -8.43
CA TYR A 36 -21.69 8.62 -8.36
C TYR A 36 -22.72 9.73 -8.27
N ARG A 37 -23.92 9.50 -8.86
CA ARG A 37 -24.95 10.56 -9.01
C ARG A 37 -25.57 10.98 -7.69
N ASN A 38 -25.76 10.05 -6.75
CA ASN A 38 -26.52 10.25 -5.52
C ASN A 38 -25.61 10.31 -4.27
N LYS A 39 -24.30 10.53 -4.47
CA LYS A 39 -23.36 10.66 -3.34
C LYS A 39 -23.52 12.01 -2.64
N SER A 40 -23.25 12.04 -1.34
CA SER A 40 -22.87 13.24 -0.59
C SER A 40 -21.43 13.64 -0.94
N LYS A 41 -20.75 14.43 -0.12
CA LYS A 41 -19.28 14.60 -0.23
C LYS A 41 -18.61 13.23 -0.28
N ALA A 42 -17.72 13.01 -1.23
CA ALA A 42 -17.08 11.72 -1.40
C ALA A 42 -15.56 11.78 -1.20
N ILE A 43 -15.02 10.66 -0.76
CA ILE A 43 -13.59 10.37 -0.85
C ILE A 43 -13.43 9.21 -1.84
N PHE A 44 -12.76 9.51 -2.95
CA PHE A 44 -12.41 8.52 -3.97
C PHE A 44 -11.07 7.89 -3.64
N VAL A 45 -11.06 6.61 -3.26
CA VAL A 45 -9.83 5.84 -3.03
C VAL A 45 -9.42 5.18 -4.33
N VAL A 46 -8.39 5.73 -4.98
CA VAL A 46 -8.00 5.35 -6.35
C VAL A 46 -6.70 4.56 -6.35
N GLY A 47 -6.68 3.50 -7.13
CA GLY A 47 -5.49 2.68 -7.35
C GLY A 47 -5.45 1.41 -6.54
N SER A 48 -6.56 0.99 -5.92
CA SER A 48 -6.61 -0.28 -5.19
C SER A 48 -6.31 -1.47 -6.10
N PRO A 49 -5.65 -2.52 -5.55
CA PRO A 49 -5.22 -3.68 -6.33
C PRO A 49 -6.33 -4.71 -6.53
N GLU A 50 -6.16 -5.49 -7.59
CA GLU A 50 -6.77 -6.81 -7.79
C GLU A 50 -5.70 -7.84 -8.20
N HIS A 51 -4.41 -7.52 -8.02
CA HIS A 51 -3.29 -8.44 -8.24
C HIS A 51 -3.01 -9.29 -7.00
N ASP A 52 -1.99 -10.12 -7.06
CA ASP A 52 -1.67 -11.19 -6.11
C ASP A 52 -0.93 -10.76 -4.83
N ASN A 53 -0.57 -9.47 -4.68
CA ASN A 53 0.17 -8.98 -3.52
C ASN A 53 -0.77 -8.57 -2.35
N LEU A 54 -0.87 -9.42 -1.34
CA LEU A 54 -1.68 -9.18 -0.13
C LEU A 54 -1.21 -7.98 0.69
N GLY A 55 0.06 -7.56 0.57
CA GLY A 55 0.53 -6.32 1.18
C GLY A 55 -0.22 -5.10 0.67
N ASP A 56 -0.40 -4.98 -0.65
CA ASP A 56 -1.13 -3.86 -1.25
C ASP A 56 -2.64 -3.93 -0.95
N HIS A 57 -3.20 -5.13 -0.83
CA HIS A 57 -4.57 -5.32 -0.35
C HIS A 57 -4.76 -4.89 1.10
N ALA A 58 -3.77 -5.17 1.97
CA ALA A 58 -3.78 -4.71 3.37
C ALA A 58 -3.69 -3.19 3.47
N ILE A 59 -2.89 -2.54 2.62
CA ILE A 59 -2.85 -1.07 2.52
C ILE A 59 -4.23 -0.53 2.19
N THR A 60 -4.92 -1.05 1.18
CA THR A 60 -6.27 -0.59 0.83
C THR A 60 -7.25 -0.78 1.97
N MET A 61 -7.24 -1.96 2.61
CA MET A 61 -8.11 -2.23 3.76
C MET A 61 -7.86 -1.25 4.90
N ALA A 62 -6.59 -1.00 5.24
CA ALA A 62 -6.20 -0.05 6.27
C ALA A 62 -6.63 1.38 5.92
N GLN A 63 -6.43 1.82 4.66
CA GLN A 63 -6.87 3.12 4.18
C GLN A 63 -8.39 3.29 4.29
N MET A 64 -9.16 2.30 3.83
CA MET A 64 -10.62 2.35 3.91
C MET A 64 -11.11 2.41 5.35
N ASN A 65 -10.53 1.61 6.25
CA ASN A 65 -10.87 1.64 7.68
C ASN A 65 -10.51 2.98 8.33
N PHE A 66 -9.32 3.50 8.03
CA PHE A 66 -8.87 4.81 8.51
C PHE A 66 -9.80 5.93 8.06
N LEU A 67 -10.11 5.98 6.76
CA LEU A 67 -10.96 7.02 6.17
C LEU A 67 -12.40 6.93 6.71
N LYS A 68 -12.95 5.72 6.84
CA LYS A 68 -14.30 5.51 7.40
C LYS A 68 -14.41 6.01 8.84
N LYS A 69 -13.34 5.83 9.64
CA LYS A 69 -13.28 6.30 11.03
C LYS A 69 -13.08 7.81 11.11
N ALA A 70 -12.20 8.37 10.28
CA ALA A 70 -11.84 9.79 10.34
C ALA A 70 -12.88 10.70 9.67
N PHE A 71 -13.58 10.20 8.64
CA PHE A 71 -14.52 10.97 7.82
C PHE A 71 -15.86 10.23 7.66
N PRO A 72 -16.60 9.98 8.77
CA PRO A 72 -17.83 9.17 8.75
C PRO A 72 -18.94 9.76 7.88
N GLU A 73 -18.93 11.08 7.65
CA GLU A 73 -19.92 11.79 6.83
C GLU A 73 -19.65 11.69 5.31
N HIS A 74 -18.49 11.19 4.90
CA HIS A 74 -18.14 11.08 3.49
C HIS A 74 -18.54 9.71 2.93
N THR A 75 -19.02 9.71 1.68
CA THR A 75 -19.18 8.50 0.91
C THR A 75 -17.82 8.02 0.41
N LEU A 76 -17.35 6.85 0.86
CA LEU A 76 -16.12 6.25 0.36
C LEU A 76 -16.41 5.44 -0.92
N ILE A 77 -15.70 5.74 -2.00
CA ILE A 77 -15.81 5.04 -3.28
C ILE A 77 -14.43 4.51 -3.67
N GLU A 78 -14.28 3.19 -3.63
CA GLU A 78 -13.07 2.50 -4.04
C GLU A 78 -13.02 2.34 -5.56
N ILE A 79 -11.86 2.68 -6.16
CA ILE A 79 -11.61 2.58 -7.60
C ILE A 79 -10.36 1.78 -7.83
N VAL A 80 -10.54 0.56 -8.31
CA VAL A 80 -9.46 -0.36 -8.66
C VAL A 80 -8.63 0.22 -9.82
N ALA A 81 -7.30 0.11 -9.73
CA ALA A 81 -6.36 0.65 -10.72
C ALA A 81 -6.73 0.19 -12.15
N ASP A 82 -6.96 -1.10 -12.34
CA ASP A 82 -7.30 -1.71 -13.62
C ASP A 82 -8.67 -1.29 -14.16
N ARG A 83 -9.53 -0.79 -13.29
CA ARG A 83 -10.89 -0.35 -13.63
C ARG A 83 -11.05 1.16 -13.69
N LEU A 84 -9.97 1.94 -13.55
CA LEU A 84 -10.04 3.40 -13.58
C LEU A 84 -10.75 3.91 -14.82
N ILE A 85 -10.45 3.37 -16.00
CA ILE A 85 -11.05 3.83 -17.27
C ILE A 85 -12.58 3.69 -17.28
N TYR A 86 -13.14 2.68 -16.58
CA TYR A 86 -14.59 2.50 -16.46
C TYR A 86 -15.25 3.50 -15.50
N ASN A 87 -14.48 4.14 -14.64
CA ASN A 87 -14.98 5.10 -13.65
C ASN A 87 -14.70 6.55 -14.05
N LEU A 88 -13.75 6.77 -14.94
CA LEU A 88 -13.19 8.09 -15.24
C LEU A 88 -14.27 9.09 -15.72
N LYS A 89 -15.20 8.68 -16.60
CA LYS A 89 -16.28 9.55 -17.06
C LYS A 89 -17.26 9.91 -15.93
N CYS A 90 -17.52 8.99 -15.02
CA CYS A 90 -18.34 9.26 -13.85
C CYS A 90 -17.64 10.27 -12.92
N LEU A 91 -16.35 10.10 -12.68
CA LEU A 91 -15.55 11.04 -11.91
C LEU A 91 -15.60 12.43 -12.56
N GLU A 92 -15.30 12.56 -13.84
CA GLU A 92 -15.31 13.83 -14.58
C GLU A 92 -16.67 14.54 -14.54
N GLN A 93 -17.78 13.78 -14.50
CA GLN A 93 -19.12 14.35 -14.57
C GLN A 93 -19.74 14.63 -13.20
N TYR A 94 -19.41 13.84 -12.20
CA TYR A 94 -20.10 13.88 -10.90
C TYR A 94 -19.22 14.26 -9.71
N SER A 95 -17.88 14.34 -9.87
CA SER A 95 -17.07 14.91 -8.79
C SER A 95 -17.27 16.41 -8.69
N THR A 96 -17.28 16.90 -7.44
CA THR A 96 -17.37 18.31 -7.08
C THR A 96 -16.04 18.76 -6.48
N ARG A 97 -15.84 20.05 -6.26
CA ARG A 97 -14.61 20.57 -5.61
C ARG A 97 -14.45 20.09 -4.16
N ASP A 98 -15.56 19.74 -3.51
CA ASP A 98 -15.57 19.27 -2.12
C ASP A 98 -15.21 17.78 -1.99
N ASP A 99 -15.13 17.06 -3.12
CA ASP A 99 -14.71 15.65 -3.12
C ASP A 99 -13.18 15.56 -3.06
N ILE A 100 -12.70 14.58 -2.29
CA ILE A 100 -11.27 14.35 -2.06
C ILE A 100 -10.84 13.09 -2.82
N PHE A 101 -9.68 13.15 -3.44
CA PHE A 101 -9.03 11.97 -4.03
C PHE A 101 -7.92 11.48 -3.12
N VAL A 102 -7.98 10.23 -2.75
CA VAL A 102 -6.94 9.52 -2.02
C VAL A 102 -6.30 8.52 -2.97
N LEU A 103 -5.02 8.70 -3.24
CA LEU A 103 -4.25 7.79 -4.07
C LEU A 103 -3.62 6.69 -3.20
N GLN A 104 -3.67 5.47 -3.70
CA GLN A 104 -3.17 4.27 -3.01
C GLN A 104 -1.76 4.45 -2.49
N GLY A 105 -1.53 4.09 -1.21
CA GLY A 105 -0.22 3.98 -0.60
C GLY A 105 0.59 2.77 -1.08
N GLY A 106 1.79 2.58 -0.57
CA GLY A 106 2.58 1.38 -0.83
C GLY A 106 4.03 1.62 -1.26
N GLY A 107 4.57 0.74 -2.08
CA GLY A 107 5.97 0.80 -2.53
C GLY A 107 6.13 0.96 -4.04
N ASN A 108 5.13 1.52 -4.69
CA ASN A 108 5.02 1.54 -6.15
C ASN A 108 5.12 2.96 -6.77
N PHE A 109 5.63 3.94 -6.02
CA PHE A 109 5.87 5.30 -6.53
C PHE A 109 7.21 5.36 -7.28
N GLY A 110 7.16 5.04 -8.56
CA GLY A 110 8.35 4.97 -9.41
C GLY A 110 8.13 4.22 -10.71
N ILE A 111 9.21 3.72 -11.31
CA ILE A 111 9.16 3.05 -12.63
C ILE A 111 8.99 1.53 -12.55
N GLU A 112 9.22 0.92 -11.39
CA GLU A 112 9.09 -0.54 -11.24
C GLU A 112 7.64 -1.00 -11.43
N TYR A 113 6.69 -0.15 -11.04
CA TYR A 113 5.24 -0.34 -11.16
C TYR A 113 4.64 0.83 -11.93
N PHE A 114 5.04 0.94 -13.18
CA PHE A 114 4.78 2.11 -14.04
C PHE A 114 3.29 2.38 -14.25
N ARG A 115 2.47 1.32 -14.26
CA ARG A 115 1.02 1.43 -14.44
C ARG A 115 0.33 2.19 -13.31
N GLU A 116 0.73 1.92 -12.07
CA GLU A 116 0.21 2.61 -10.89
C GLU A 116 0.59 4.08 -10.92
N GLU A 117 1.80 4.40 -11.39
CA GLU A 117 2.23 5.78 -11.57
C GLU A 117 1.43 6.49 -12.67
N GLU A 118 1.09 5.83 -13.77
CA GLU A 118 0.22 6.40 -14.81
C GLU A 118 -1.20 6.68 -14.28
N VAL A 119 -1.75 5.82 -13.43
CA VAL A 119 -3.04 6.04 -12.75
C VAL A 119 -2.98 7.31 -11.92
N ARG A 120 -1.94 7.49 -11.10
CA ARG A 120 -1.75 8.70 -10.28
C ARG A 120 -1.63 9.95 -11.13
N ARG A 121 -0.75 9.95 -12.12
CA ARG A 121 -0.57 11.08 -13.05
C ARG A 121 -1.88 11.46 -13.74
N LYS A 122 -2.69 10.47 -14.12
CA LYS A 122 -3.97 10.69 -14.79
C LYS A 122 -4.99 11.39 -13.87
N ILE A 123 -5.10 10.95 -12.63
CA ILE A 123 -5.98 11.59 -11.64
C ILE A 123 -5.51 13.00 -11.32
N ILE A 124 -4.24 13.19 -10.99
CA ILE A 124 -3.67 14.49 -10.64
C ILE A 124 -3.88 15.50 -11.77
N SER A 125 -3.65 15.10 -13.02
CA SER A 125 -3.83 15.98 -14.18
C SER A 125 -5.30 16.30 -14.48
N LYS A 126 -6.23 15.37 -14.21
CA LYS A 126 -7.65 15.53 -14.56
C LYS A 126 -8.47 16.27 -13.52
N PHE A 127 -8.02 16.28 -12.27
CA PHE A 127 -8.74 16.90 -11.16
C PHE A 127 -7.91 18.01 -10.47
N PRO A 128 -7.49 19.05 -11.23
CA PRO A 128 -6.53 20.06 -10.75
C PRO A 128 -7.07 20.97 -9.66
N HIS A 129 -8.36 20.89 -9.35
CA HIS A 129 -9.05 21.73 -8.37
C HIS A 129 -9.58 20.96 -7.17
N ASN A 130 -9.33 19.66 -7.13
CA ASN A 130 -9.72 18.82 -6.01
C ASN A 130 -8.52 18.62 -5.06
N LYS A 131 -8.80 18.45 -3.79
CA LYS A 131 -7.81 17.99 -2.82
C LYS A 131 -7.39 16.56 -3.15
N ILE A 132 -6.08 16.33 -3.25
CA ILE A 132 -5.51 15.00 -3.54
C ILE A 132 -4.48 14.66 -2.47
N ILE A 133 -4.60 13.47 -1.88
CA ILE A 133 -3.63 12.96 -0.91
C ILE A 133 -3.03 11.66 -1.45
N LEU A 134 -1.73 11.62 -1.67
CA LEU A 134 -1.01 10.37 -1.90
C LEU A 134 -0.68 9.75 -0.55
N PHE A 135 -1.30 8.63 -0.23
CA PHE A 135 -1.11 7.92 1.05
C PHE A 135 0.31 7.37 1.19
N PRO A 136 0.71 6.91 2.40
CA PRO A 136 2.11 6.61 2.72
C PRO A 136 2.81 5.73 1.68
N GLN A 137 3.82 6.29 1.03
CA GLN A 137 4.51 5.70 -0.12
C GLN A 137 6.03 5.62 0.07
N THR A 138 6.64 4.62 -0.54
CA THR A 138 8.07 4.61 -0.87
C THR A 138 8.27 5.10 -2.29
N ILE A 139 9.14 6.10 -2.49
CA ILE A 139 9.51 6.60 -3.82
C ILE A 139 10.81 5.93 -4.30
N PHE A 140 10.80 5.39 -5.52
CA PHE A 140 12.00 4.80 -6.12
C PHE A 140 11.93 4.84 -7.65
N PHE A 141 12.67 5.77 -8.27
CA PHE A 141 12.79 5.88 -9.74
C PHE A 141 14.06 5.22 -10.28
N GLY A 142 15.00 4.85 -9.41
CA GLY A 142 16.31 4.32 -9.80
C GLY A 142 17.19 5.36 -10.50
N ASP A 143 18.49 5.07 -10.62
CA ASP A 143 19.47 5.95 -11.27
C ASP A 143 19.72 5.50 -12.72
N THR A 144 18.68 5.35 -13.51
CA THR A 144 18.72 5.06 -14.94
C THR A 144 18.27 6.27 -15.75
N GLU A 145 18.59 6.32 -17.03
CA GLU A 145 18.09 7.37 -17.92
C GLU A 145 16.56 7.41 -17.96
N LEU A 146 15.93 6.25 -18.04
CA LEU A 146 14.47 6.11 -17.96
C LEU A 146 13.93 6.63 -16.63
N GLY A 147 14.55 6.23 -15.51
CA GLY A 147 14.15 6.66 -14.17
C GLY A 147 14.19 8.17 -14.01
N ARG A 148 15.29 8.80 -14.42
CA ARG A 148 15.44 10.26 -14.40
C ARG A 148 14.43 10.98 -15.29
N LYS A 149 14.15 10.46 -16.49
CA LYS A 149 13.13 11.00 -17.40
C LYS A 149 11.74 10.93 -16.81
N GLU A 150 11.36 9.76 -16.29
CA GLU A 150 10.03 9.55 -15.71
C GLU A 150 9.86 10.33 -14.39
N PHE A 151 10.90 10.47 -13.59
CA PHE A 151 10.89 11.32 -12.40
C PHE A 151 10.58 12.78 -12.77
N LYS A 152 11.28 13.34 -13.76
CA LYS A 152 11.01 14.71 -14.24
C LYS A 152 9.58 14.90 -14.74
N LYS A 153 9.03 13.89 -15.43
CA LYS A 153 7.63 13.91 -15.89
C LYS A 153 6.65 13.92 -14.70
N THR A 154 6.85 13.03 -13.72
CA THR A 154 6.07 13.01 -12.47
C THR A 154 6.19 14.34 -11.74
N GLN A 155 7.40 14.84 -11.55
CA GLN A 155 7.67 16.11 -10.87
C GLN A 155 6.90 17.26 -11.53
N SER A 156 6.92 17.37 -12.85
CA SER A 156 6.18 18.40 -13.58
C SER A 156 4.67 18.33 -13.34
N ILE A 157 4.08 17.13 -13.36
CA ILE A 157 2.65 16.93 -13.17
C ILE A 157 2.24 17.22 -11.71
N TYR A 158 2.99 16.68 -10.75
CA TYR A 158 2.66 16.79 -9.32
C TYR A 158 2.87 18.22 -8.82
N SER A 159 3.97 18.87 -9.18
CA SER A 159 4.25 20.25 -8.77
C SER A 159 3.31 21.29 -9.40
N ALA A 160 2.62 20.95 -10.49
CA ALA A 160 1.59 21.82 -11.08
C ALA A 160 0.27 21.79 -10.29
N HIS A 161 0.04 20.76 -9.46
CA HIS A 161 -1.18 20.60 -8.69
C HIS A 161 -1.08 21.38 -7.37
N LYS A 162 -2.06 22.26 -7.11
CA LYS A 162 -2.03 23.23 -6.00
C LYS A 162 -2.39 22.64 -4.62
N ASP A 163 -3.18 21.57 -4.61
CA ASP A 163 -3.71 20.95 -3.39
C ASP A 163 -3.42 19.43 -3.43
N LEU A 164 -2.12 19.10 -3.62
CA LEU A 164 -1.61 17.73 -3.59
C LEU A 164 -0.65 17.57 -2.43
N THR A 165 -1.00 16.73 -1.47
CA THR A 165 -0.13 16.31 -0.38
C THR A 165 0.46 14.93 -0.66
N LEU A 166 1.77 14.81 -0.48
CA LEU A 166 2.50 13.55 -0.60
C LEU A 166 2.83 13.03 0.79
N VAL A 167 2.56 11.74 1.04
CA VAL A 167 2.91 11.14 2.32
C VAL A 167 3.95 10.05 2.09
N ALA A 168 5.11 10.22 2.70
CA ALA A 168 6.17 9.21 2.73
C ALA A 168 5.95 8.26 3.92
N ARG A 169 6.32 6.97 3.76
CA ARG A 169 6.21 5.99 4.86
C ARG A 169 7.52 5.69 5.56
N GLU A 170 8.65 6.20 5.09
CA GLU A 170 9.96 6.14 5.73
C GLU A 170 10.80 7.37 5.38
N LYS A 171 11.83 7.61 6.20
CA LYS A 171 12.64 8.84 6.18
C LYS A 171 13.30 9.10 4.83
N THR A 172 13.86 8.08 4.18
CA THR A 172 14.53 8.25 2.88
C THR A 172 13.56 8.75 1.81
N SER A 173 12.36 8.17 1.72
CA SER A 173 11.32 8.67 0.79
C SER A 173 10.87 10.07 1.15
N TYR A 174 10.76 10.41 2.44
CA TYR A 174 10.40 11.75 2.87
C TYR A 174 11.42 12.79 2.37
N GLU A 175 12.71 12.53 2.54
CA GLU A 175 13.78 13.42 2.10
C GLU A 175 13.78 13.58 0.57
N LEU A 176 13.66 12.45 -0.16
CA LEU A 176 13.57 12.47 -1.63
C LEU A 176 12.34 13.22 -2.13
N MET A 177 11.18 13.05 -1.49
CA MET A 177 9.96 13.77 -1.85
C MET A 177 10.08 15.26 -1.54
N LYS A 178 10.63 15.65 -0.38
CA LYS A 178 10.87 17.06 -0.01
C LYS A 178 11.80 17.75 -0.99
N GLU A 179 12.85 17.07 -1.44
CA GLU A 179 13.77 17.60 -2.43
C GLU A 179 13.12 17.70 -3.82
N GLY A 180 12.41 16.64 -4.21
CA GLY A 180 11.85 16.51 -5.56
C GLY A 180 10.58 17.33 -5.80
N PHE A 181 9.74 17.55 -4.80
CA PHE A 181 8.40 18.15 -4.93
C PHE A 181 8.22 19.38 -4.04
N LYS A 182 9.07 20.39 -4.25
CA LYS A 182 9.13 21.62 -3.43
C LYS A 182 7.83 22.45 -3.44
N GLN A 183 6.92 22.21 -4.38
CA GLN A 183 5.64 22.90 -4.50
C GLN A 183 4.49 22.15 -3.79
N ASN A 184 4.77 20.96 -3.26
CA ASN A 184 3.77 20.12 -2.61
C ASN A 184 4.10 19.96 -1.14
N ASP A 185 3.08 19.79 -0.32
CA ASP A 185 3.26 19.37 1.06
C ASP A 185 3.72 17.92 1.12
N VAL A 186 4.71 17.67 1.96
CA VAL A 186 5.24 16.33 2.18
C VAL A 186 5.16 15.99 3.67
N LEU A 187 4.46 14.91 3.99
CA LEU A 187 4.30 14.39 5.33
C LEU A 187 5.10 13.10 5.50
N LEU A 188 5.43 12.76 6.73
CA LEU A 188 6.07 11.50 7.10
C LEU A 188 5.22 10.77 8.13
N THR A 189 4.74 9.57 7.77
CA THR A 189 3.95 8.72 8.67
C THR A 189 4.42 7.27 8.55
N PRO A 190 4.09 6.39 9.50
CA PRO A 190 4.24 4.95 9.29
C PRO A 190 3.44 4.45 8.08
N ASP A 191 3.76 3.24 7.60
CA ASP A 191 2.90 2.54 6.65
C ASP A 191 1.48 2.41 7.23
N ILE A 192 0.45 2.69 6.42
CA ILE A 192 -0.93 2.74 6.91
C ILE A 192 -1.42 1.41 7.49
N VAL A 193 -0.83 0.27 7.09
CA VAL A 193 -1.15 -1.05 7.65
C VAL A 193 -0.84 -1.11 9.15
N MET A 194 0.12 -0.33 9.63
CA MET A 194 0.42 -0.21 11.06
C MET A 194 -0.71 0.46 11.89
N SER A 195 -1.73 1.02 11.24
CA SER A 195 -2.95 1.48 11.93
C SER A 195 -3.90 0.36 12.33
N LEU A 196 -3.72 -0.84 11.77
CA LEU A 196 -4.50 -2.01 12.12
C LEU A 196 -3.97 -2.65 13.40
N ASP A 197 -4.87 -3.21 14.20
CA ASP A 197 -4.57 -4.16 15.26
C ASP A 197 -5.33 -5.45 14.96
N ILE A 198 -4.58 -6.50 14.64
CA ILE A 198 -5.11 -7.81 14.25
C ILE A 198 -4.75 -8.88 15.31
N THR A 199 -4.41 -8.45 16.52
CA THR A 199 -3.99 -9.35 17.59
C THR A 199 -5.06 -10.37 17.94
N GLU A 200 -6.32 -9.94 18.00
CA GLU A 200 -7.45 -10.81 18.35
C GLU A 200 -8.15 -11.44 17.13
N PRO A 201 -8.77 -12.62 17.26
CA PRO A 201 -8.61 -13.53 18.41
C PRO A 201 -7.21 -14.15 18.43
N GLN A 202 -6.69 -14.35 19.64
CA GLN A 202 -5.42 -15.07 19.83
C GLN A 202 -5.55 -16.53 19.38
N ARG A 203 -4.41 -17.10 18.93
CA ARG A 203 -4.34 -18.50 18.50
C ARG A 203 -3.20 -19.22 19.23
N ALA A 204 -3.32 -20.54 19.38
CA ALA A 204 -2.22 -21.37 19.84
C ALA A 204 -1.09 -21.31 18.81
N ARG A 205 0.14 -21.09 19.26
CA ARG A 205 1.33 -20.97 18.42
C ARG A 205 2.13 -22.25 18.41
N SER A 206 2.66 -22.61 17.23
CA SER A 206 3.58 -23.73 17.06
C SER A 206 4.50 -23.50 15.88
N GLY A 207 5.78 -23.86 16.05
CA GLY A 207 6.76 -23.85 14.98
C GLY A 207 7.09 -22.47 14.41
N ALA A 208 7.73 -22.45 13.26
CA ALA A 208 8.17 -21.24 12.59
C ALA A 208 7.49 -21.07 11.22
N LEU A 209 7.11 -19.83 10.87
CA LEU A 209 6.60 -19.44 9.57
C LEU A 209 7.72 -18.80 8.74
N MET A 210 8.04 -19.42 7.63
CA MET A 210 9.00 -18.93 6.63
C MET A 210 8.24 -18.13 5.57
N CYS A 211 8.38 -16.81 5.57
CA CYS A 211 7.77 -15.90 4.59
C CYS A 211 8.88 -15.21 3.78
N ILE A 212 9.63 -16.02 3.05
CA ILE A 212 10.79 -15.59 2.23
C ILE A 212 10.39 -15.56 0.78
N ARG A 213 10.72 -14.47 0.10
CA ARG A 213 10.37 -14.26 -1.30
C ARG A 213 11.11 -15.18 -2.25
N ALA A 214 10.37 -15.66 -3.24
CA ALA A 214 10.91 -16.52 -4.31
C ALA A 214 10.96 -15.79 -5.67
N ASP A 215 10.56 -14.52 -5.72
CA ASP A 215 10.51 -13.75 -6.95
C ASP A 215 11.86 -13.09 -7.31
N LYS A 216 11.89 -12.37 -8.44
CA LYS A 216 13.08 -11.69 -8.99
C LYS A 216 13.68 -10.60 -8.08
N GLU A 217 12.95 -10.14 -7.09
CA GLU A 217 13.44 -9.17 -6.11
C GLU A 217 14.13 -9.83 -4.90
N SER A 218 14.24 -11.18 -4.87
CA SER A 218 14.99 -11.88 -3.83
C SER A 218 16.49 -11.55 -3.95
N ILE A 219 17.09 -11.14 -2.85
CA ILE A 219 18.54 -10.91 -2.77
C ILE A 219 19.31 -12.17 -2.32
N PHE A 220 18.61 -13.13 -1.76
CA PHE A 220 19.21 -14.35 -1.25
C PHE A 220 19.36 -15.43 -2.33
N SER A 221 20.58 -15.92 -2.48
CA SER A 221 20.86 -17.10 -3.29
C SER A 221 20.19 -18.35 -2.68
N GLU A 222 20.00 -19.40 -3.47
CA GLU A 222 19.44 -20.67 -2.99
C GLU A 222 20.28 -21.29 -1.86
N ALA A 223 21.61 -21.08 -1.86
CA ALA A 223 22.49 -21.51 -0.77
C ALA A 223 22.22 -20.74 0.54
N GLU A 224 21.96 -19.43 0.45
CA GLU A 224 21.60 -18.62 1.61
C GLU A 224 20.20 -18.95 2.13
N LYS A 225 19.21 -19.13 1.24
CA LYS A 225 17.87 -19.61 1.63
C LYS A 225 17.93 -20.96 2.35
N LYS A 226 18.75 -21.88 1.84
CA LYS A 226 19.01 -23.16 2.51
C LYS A 226 19.64 -22.95 3.89
N LYS A 227 20.60 -22.05 4.02
CA LYS A 227 21.26 -21.74 5.29
C LYS A 227 20.27 -21.11 6.30
N ILE A 228 19.37 -20.22 5.85
CA ILE A 228 18.28 -19.67 6.67
C ILE A 228 17.38 -20.82 7.15
N HIS A 229 16.92 -21.66 6.23
CA HIS A 229 16.11 -22.84 6.55
C HIS A 229 16.79 -23.75 7.58
N ASP A 230 18.05 -24.13 7.36
CA ASP A 230 18.81 -25.04 8.23
C ASP A 230 19.05 -24.41 9.63
N SER A 231 19.14 -23.10 9.72
CA SER A 231 19.27 -22.38 10.98
C SER A 231 17.98 -22.40 11.78
N VAL A 232 16.84 -22.20 11.13
CA VAL A 232 15.52 -22.21 11.79
C VAL A 232 15.09 -23.61 12.18
N SER A 233 15.34 -24.63 11.33
CA SER A 233 14.99 -26.03 11.58
C SER A 233 15.75 -26.67 12.76
N LYS A 234 16.85 -26.08 13.19
CA LYS A 234 17.53 -26.50 14.44
C LYS A 234 16.75 -26.13 15.69
N SER A 235 15.97 -25.08 15.63
CA SER A 235 15.19 -24.57 16.78
C SER A 235 13.72 -24.99 16.74
N TYR A 236 13.17 -25.21 15.57
CA TYR A 236 11.78 -25.56 15.33
C TYR A 236 11.65 -26.80 14.48
N SER A 237 10.99 -27.84 15.01
CA SER A 237 10.73 -29.08 14.27
C SER A 237 9.63 -28.93 13.22
N GLN A 238 8.72 -27.96 13.41
CA GLN A 238 7.65 -27.64 12.47
C GLN A 238 7.96 -26.33 11.75
N LEU A 239 8.10 -26.40 10.43
CA LEU A 239 8.22 -25.23 9.56
C LEU A 239 7.04 -25.18 8.62
N THR A 240 6.41 -24.02 8.55
CA THR A 240 5.38 -23.68 7.56
C THR A 240 5.92 -22.63 6.61
N TYR A 241 5.37 -22.58 5.39
CA TYR A 241 5.80 -21.66 4.36
C TYR A 241 4.62 -20.84 3.88
N SER A 242 4.81 -19.55 3.72
CA SER A 242 3.83 -18.66 3.16
C SER A 242 4.53 -17.53 2.38
N ASP A 243 3.76 -16.76 1.66
CA ASP A 243 4.21 -15.54 1.01
C ASP A 243 3.12 -14.46 1.12
N THR A 244 3.50 -13.20 1.09
CA THR A 244 2.57 -12.08 0.92
C THR A 244 2.07 -11.93 -0.51
N CYS A 245 2.70 -12.64 -1.48
CA CYS A 245 2.24 -12.77 -2.86
C CYS A 245 1.66 -14.17 -3.08
N ILE A 246 0.40 -14.25 -3.46
CA ILE A 246 -0.27 -15.50 -3.84
C ILE A 246 -0.46 -15.55 -5.35
N VAL A 247 -0.20 -16.70 -5.99
CA VAL A 247 -0.18 -16.79 -7.47
C VAL A 247 -1.58 -16.83 -8.05
N ARG A 248 -2.41 -15.82 -7.75
CA ARG A 248 -3.75 -15.64 -8.32
C ARG A 248 -4.25 -14.21 -8.17
N TYR A 249 -5.20 -13.86 -9.02
CA TYR A 249 -6.01 -12.65 -8.90
C TYR A 249 -6.87 -12.69 -7.61
N ILE A 250 -6.99 -11.55 -6.95
CA ILE A 250 -7.79 -11.36 -5.73
C ILE A 250 -8.78 -10.25 -6.00
N SER A 251 -10.06 -10.57 -6.01
CA SER A 251 -11.09 -9.54 -6.15
C SER A 251 -11.23 -8.68 -4.89
N VAL A 252 -11.90 -7.55 -5.01
CA VAL A 252 -12.22 -6.68 -3.87
C VAL A 252 -13.01 -7.42 -2.80
N GLU A 253 -13.93 -8.29 -3.23
CA GLU A 253 -14.79 -9.09 -2.36
C GLU A 253 -14.03 -10.19 -1.61
N GLU A 254 -12.97 -10.75 -2.21
CA GLU A 254 -12.15 -11.81 -1.61
C GLU A 254 -11.05 -11.25 -0.66
N ARG A 255 -10.70 -9.97 -0.81
CA ARG A 255 -9.58 -9.30 -0.09
C ARG A 255 -9.56 -9.60 1.40
N GLU A 256 -10.69 -9.37 2.07
CA GLU A 256 -10.77 -9.52 3.52
C GLU A 256 -10.51 -10.98 3.94
N HIS A 257 -11.11 -11.93 3.25
CA HIS A 257 -10.94 -13.36 3.51
C HIS A 257 -9.47 -13.78 3.36
N GLU A 258 -8.82 -13.37 2.28
CA GLU A 258 -7.41 -13.72 2.01
C GLU A 258 -6.45 -13.10 3.03
N LEU A 259 -6.69 -11.84 3.40
CA LEU A 259 -5.90 -11.17 4.43
C LEU A 259 -6.02 -11.89 5.78
N TYR A 260 -7.23 -12.19 6.23
CA TYR A 260 -7.43 -12.90 7.51
C TYR A 260 -6.88 -14.34 7.46
N THR A 261 -6.95 -15.00 6.31
CA THR A 261 -6.36 -16.33 6.12
C THR A 261 -4.83 -16.26 6.32
N LEU A 262 -4.16 -15.28 5.70
CA LEU A 262 -2.73 -15.09 5.87
C LEU A 262 -2.38 -14.66 7.31
N TRP A 263 -3.07 -13.67 7.88
CA TRP A 263 -2.81 -13.21 9.25
C TRP A 263 -3.02 -14.29 10.31
N ASN A 264 -3.95 -15.23 10.07
CA ASN A 264 -4.10 -16.39 10.97
C ASN A 264 -2.88 -17.31 10.94
N GLN A 265 -2.22 -17.51 9.78
CA GLN A 265 -0.96 -18.25 9.71
C GLN A 265 0.14 -17.55 10.53
N PHE A 266 0.19 -16.22 10.50
CA PHE A 266 1.12 -15.45 11.33
C PHE A 266 0.83 -15.63 12.81
N LYS A 267 -0.43 -15.55 13.23
CA LYS A 267 -0.83 -15.73 14.65
C LYS A 267 -0.54 -17.14 15.18
N GLU A 268 -0.56 -18.15 14.31
CA GLU A 268 -0.30 -19.56 14.65
C GLU A 268 1.19 -19.89 14.72
N ALA A 269 2.09 -19.00 14.31
CA ALA A 269 3.53 -19.20 14.37
C ALA A 269 4.12 -18.68 15.70
N GLU A 270 5.11 -19.40 16.25
CA GLU A 270 5.91 -18.92 17.38
C GLU A 270 6.90 -17.84 16.94
N VAL A 271 7.40 -17.94 15.69
CA VAL A 271 8.27 -16.94 15.07
C VAL A 271 8.04 -16.88 13.57
N VAL A 272 8.16 -15.68 13.00
CA VAL A 272 8.15 -15.45 11.56
C VAL A 272 9.56 -15.05 11.11
N ILE A 273 10.04 -15.65 10.02
CA ILE A 273 11.27 -15.24 9.34
C ILE A 273 10.88 -14.68 7.97
N THR A 274 11.22 -13.43 7.68
CA THR A 274 10.74 -12.78 6.45
C THR A 274 11.74 -11.76 5.90
N ASP A 275 11.82 -11.66 4.58
CA ASP A 275 12.45 -10.56 3.82
C ASP A 275 11.41 -9.66 3.13
N ARG A 276 10.11 -9.93 3.40
CA ARG A 276 8.99 -9.14 2.91
C ARG A 276 8.68 -8.00 3.88
N LEU A 277 8.58 -6.77 3.37
CA LEU A 277 8.17 -5.62 4.17
C LEU A 277 6.83 -5.87 4.89
N HIS A 278 5.81 -6.27 4.13
CA HIS A 278 4.52 -6.57 4.74
C HIS A 278 4.52 -7.85 5.56
N GLY A 279 5.43 -8.80 5.32
CA GLY A 279 5.66 -9.92 6.23
C GLY A 279 6.06 -9.43 7.63
N MET A 280 6.99 -8.49 7.72
CA MET A 280 7.39 -7.86 8.99
C MET A 280 6.23 -7.07 9.63
N ILE A 281 5.50 -6.27 8.86
CA ILE A 281 4.36 -5.49 9.37
C ILE A 281 3.24 -6.42 9.83
N PHE A 282 2.93 -7.49 9.10
CA PHE A 282 1.91 -8.47 9.48
C PHE A 282 2.28 -9.18 10.78
N ALA A 283 3.55 -9.55 10.96
CA ALA A 283 4.01 -10.07 12.23
C ALA A 283 3.82 -9.05 13.37
N ALA A 284 4.11 -7.77 13.14
CA ALA A 284 3.89 -6.73 14.13
C ALA A 284 2.41 -6.63 14.53
N ILE A 285 1.50 -6.41 13.59
CA ILE A 285 0.06 -6.18 13.85
C ILE A 285 -0.69 -7.41 14.36
N THR A 286 -0.11 -8.61 14.23
CA THR A 286 -0.62 -9.88 14.78
C THR A 286 0.06 -10.26 16.10
N SER A 287 0.93 -9.39 16.64
CA SER A 287 1.71 -9.65 17.85
C SER A 287 2.59 -10.89 17.75
N THR A 288 3.11 -11.23 16.59
CA THR A 288 3.92 -12.43 16.36
C THR A 288 5.41 -12.08 16.34
N PRO A 289 6.26 -12.78 17.12
CA PRO A 289 7.69 -12.60 17.08
C PRO A 289 8.23 -12.74 15.64
N CYS A 290 9.15 -11.84 15.24
CA CYS A 290 9.62 -11.81 13.87
C CYS A 290 11.09 -11.46 13.76
N ILE A 291 11.79 -12.15 12.85
CA ILE A 291 13.11 -11.76 12.35
C ILE A 291 12.93 -11.30 10.91
N ALA A 292 13.01 -10.00 10.71
CA ALA A 292 13.01 -9.37 9.39
C ALA A 292 14.43 -9.34 8.84
N LEU A 293 14.59 -9.78 7.61
CA LEU A 293 15.86 -9.80 6.88
C LEU A 293 15.93 -8.59 5.94
N GLY A 294 17.12 -8.06 5.78
CA GLY A 294 17.37 -6.94 4.86
C GLY A 294 17.04 -7.29 3.41
N ASN A 295 16.75 -6.26 2.63
CA ASN A 295 16.49 -6.34 1.21
C ASN A 295 17.40 -5.34 0.47
N TYR A 296 17.38 -5.38 -0.88
CA TYR A 296 18.23 -4.51 -1.74
C TYR A 296 17.94 -3.02 -1.61
N ASN A 297 16.81 -2.63 -1.02
CA ASN A 297 16.40 -1.25 -0.86
C ASN A 297 16.07 -0.91 0.60
N TYR A 298 15.85 0.38 0.86
CA TYR A 298 15.60 0.93 2.20
C TYR A 298 14.18 0.68 2.74
N LYS A 299 13.29 0.00 1.98
CA LYS A 299 11.86 -0.17 2.38
C LYS A 299 11.72 -0.91 3.72
N VAL A 300 12.42 -2.04 3.86
CA VAL A 300 12.27 -2.89 5.06
C VAL A 300 12.90 -2.21 6.28
N VAL A 301 14.14 -1.77 6.16
CA VAL A 301 14.83 -1.09 7.28
C VAL A 301 14.16 0.21 7.67
N GLY A 302 13.70 1.00 6.69
CA GLY A 302 13.00 2.27 6.96
C GLY A 302 11.65 2.07 7.67
N SER A 303 10.92 1.00 7.32
CA SER A 303 9.69 0.64 8.03
C SER A 303 9.95 0.01 9.40
N TYR A 304 11.04 -0.74 9.55
CA TYR A 304 11.46 -1.28 10.84
C TYR A 304 11.71 -0.19 11.89
N GLU A 305 12.25 0.95 11.49
CA GLU A 305 12.49 2.08 12.41
C GLU A 305 11.23 2.50 13.18
N TRP A 306 10.05 2.37 12.60
CA TRP A 306 8.78 2.66 13.26
C TRP A 306 8.39 1.66 14.34
N ILE A 307 8.78 0.40 14.20
CA ILE A 307 8.32 -0.73 15.04
C ILE A 307 9.44 -1.41 15.83
N LYS A 308 10.68 -0.93 15.75
CA LYS A 308 11.82 -1.49 16.51
C LYS A 308 11.63 -1.45 18.03
N HIS A 309 10.80 -0.52 18.52
CA HIS A 309 10.46 -0.38 19.93
C HIS A 309 9.59 -1.54 20.46
N LEU A 310 8.94 -2.30 19.60
CA LEU A 310 8.09 -3.44 19.98
C LEU A 310 8.89 -4.60 20.60
N GLY A 311 10.18 -4.65 20.41
CA GLY A 311 11.08 -5.64 20.99
C GLY A 311 10.98 -7.05 20.41
N TYR A 312 9.78 -7.51 20.04
CA TYR A 312 9.54 -8.81 19.41
C TYR A 312 9.69 -8.80 17.89
N ILE A 313 9.96 -7.64 17.30
CA ILE A 313 10.37 -7.51 15.89
C ILE A 313 11.87 -7.21 15.88
N LYS A 314 12.63 -8.09 15.26
CA LYS A 314 14.08 -7.95 15.09
C LYS A 314 14.41 -7.77 13.62
N PHE A 315 15.47 -7.04 13.33
CA PHE A 315 15.96 -6.84 11.98
C PHE A 315 17.45 -7.17 11.90
N THR A 316 17.86 -7.86 10.85
CA THR A 316 19.27 -8.13 10.56
C THR A 316 19.55 -8.20 9.06
N ASN A 317 20.77 -7.78 8.66
CA ASN A 317 21.33 -8.05 7.33
C ASN A 317 22.24 -9.28 7.33
N ASP A 318 22.53 -9.88 8.50
CA ASP A 318 23.40 -11.04 8.63
C ASP A 318 22.60 -12.29 9.02
N ILE A 319 22.41 -13.20 8.05
CA ILE A 319 21.68 -14.48 8.25
C ILE A 319 22.32 -15.38 9.32
N ASN A 320 23.60 -15.14 9.69
CA ASN A 320 24.27 -15.91 10.74
C ASN A 320 23.74 -15.54 12.15
N GLN A 321 23.10 -14.41 12.31
CA GLN A 321 22.52 -13.96 13.59
C GLN A 321 21.17 -14.62 13.89
N ILE A 322 20.55 -15.30 12.92
CA ILE A 322 19.21 -15.91 13.07
C ILE A 322 19.12 -16.79 14.33
N PRO A 323 20.06 -17.72 14.63
CA PRO A 323 19.95 -18.56 15.82
C PRO A 323 19.94 -17.77 17.14
N GLU A 324 20.74 -16.72 17.23
CA GLU A 324 20.79 -15.85 18.40
C GLU A 324 19.50 -15.05 18.57
N LEU A 325 19.00 -14.47 17.48
CA LEU A 325 17.74 -13.73 17.48
C LEU A 325 16.54 -14.62 17.82
N ILE A 326 16.51 -15.88 17.36
CA ILE A 326 15.50 -16.85 17.78
C ILE A 326 15.55 -17.03 19.30
N LYS A 327 16.73 -17.21 19.89
CA LYS A 327 16.90 -17.37 21.33
C LYS A 327 16.47 -16.11 22.11
N GLU A 328 16.75 -14.92 21.58
CA GLU A 328 16.27 -13.68 22.19
C GLU A 328 14.74 -13.62 22.17
N LEU A 329 14.12 -13.92 21.02
CA LEU A 329 12.68 -13.86 20.83
C LEU A 329 11.94 -14.88 21.69
N SER A 330 12.50 -16.07 21.93
CA SER A 330 11.90 -17.10 22.78
C SER A 330 11.80 -16.69 24.27
N ASN A 331 12.57 -15.69 24.70
CA ASN A 331 12.55 -15.17 26.07
C ASN A 331 11.63 -13.94 26.23
N ILE A 332 10.99 -13.47 25.17
CA ILE A 332 10.10 -12.31 25.24
C ILE A 332 8.75 -12.75 25.83
N PRO A 333 8.24 -12.05 26.86
CA PRO A 333 6.88 -12.27 27.34
C PRO A 333 5.87 -12.10 26.22
N THR A 334 4.65 -12.61 26.40
CA THR A 334 3.57 -12.55 25.39
C THR A 334 3.57 -11.22 24.63
N PRO A 335 3.95 -11.22 23.35
CA PRO A 335 3.99 -9.99 22.55
C PRO A 335 2.60 -9.37 22.47
N ARG A 336 2.53 -8.05 22.52
CA ARG A 336 1.29 -7.32 22.33
C ARG A 336 1.54 -6.11 21.44
N TYR A 337 0.82 -6.06 20.35
CA TYR A 337 0.80 -4.88 19.48
C TYR A 337 -0.06 -3.79 20.12
N ASN A 338 0.41 -2.57 19.99
CA ASN A 338 -0.36 -1.37 20.29
C ASN A 338 -0.07 -0.37 19.16
N ASN A 339 -1.10 0.10 18.49
CA ASN A 339 -1.00 1.04 17.37
C ASN A 339 -1.07 2.52 17.81
N ASP A 340 -1.06 2.81 19.11
CA ASP A 340 -1.13 4.21 19.61
C ASP A 340 0.04 5.05 19.12
N PHE A 341 1.23 4.46 18.96
CA PHE A 341 2.41 5.16 18.44
C PHE A 341 2.18 5.72 17.02
N SER A 342 1.36 5.04 16.21
CA SER A 342 1.10 5.43 14.83
C SER A 342 -0.04 6.45 14.73
N ALA A 343 -0.98 6.45 15.67
CA ALA A 343 -2.18 7.29 15.62
C ALA A 343 -1.84 8.80 15.55
N GLN A 344 -0.89 9.25 16.36
CA GLN A 344 -0.46 10.66 16.36
C GLN A 344 0.14 11.10 15.00
N HIS A 345 0.81 10.17 14.28
CA HIS A 345 1.38 10.48 12.97
C HIS A 345 0.30 10.59 11.89
N TYR A 346 -0.74 9.76 11.95
CA TYR A 346 -1.84 9.82 10.98
C TYR A 346 -2.75 11.04 11.16
N ASN A 347 -2.75 11.70 12.32
CA ASN A 347 -3.46 12.97 12.51
C ASN A 347 -3.00 14.06 11.52
N GLN A 348 -1.76 13.99 11.03
CA GLN A 348 -1.27 14.90 10.00
C GLN A 348 -2.03 14.69 8.66
N ILE A 349 -2.38 13.45 8.33
CA ILE A 349 -3.18 13.13 7.13
C ILE A 349 -4.60 13.70 7.31
N ILE A 350 -5.22 13.51 8.51
CA ILE A 350 -6.55 14.06 8.80
C ILE A 350 -6.53 15.57 8.67
N ALA A 351 -5.52 16.25 9.26
CA ALA A 351 -5.38 17.70 9.16
C ALA A 351 -5.23 18.15 7.69
N ALA A 352 -4.37 17.50 6.89
CA ALA A 352 -4.19 17.83 5.49
C ALA A 352 -5.47 17.62 4.66
N MET A 353 -6.28 16.60 4.99
CA MET A 353 -7.56 16.34 4.33
C MET A 353 -8.65 17.34 4.74
N SER A 354 -8.61 17.89 5.95
CA SER A 354 -9.62 18.79 6.51
C SER A 354 -9.34 20.27 6.26
N ALA A 355 -8.09 20.65 5.95
CA ALA A 355 -7.72 22.05 5.71
C ALA A 355 -8.38 22.59 4.44
N ASP A 356 -8.90 23.82 4.49
CA ASP A 356 -9.38 24.50 3.29
C ASP A 356 -8.18 24.95 2.42
N ALA A 357 -8.33 24.88 1.10
CA ALA A 357 -7.27 25.23 0.14
C ALA A 357 -6.75 26.68 0.27
N ASP A 358 -7.52 27.57 0.89
CA ASP A 358 -7.20 28.98 1.03
C ASP A 358 -6.35 29.32 2.29
N GLU A 359 -6.34 28.49 3.32
CA GLU A 359 -5.56 28.73 4.55
C GLU A 359 -4.07 28.37 4.39
N PHE A 360 -3.74 27.42 3.53
CA PHE A 360 -2.36 26.92 3.36
C PHE A 360 -1.42 27.91 2.63
N ASN A 361 -1.96 28.77 1.75
CA ASN A 361 -1.14 29.76 1.04
C ASN A 361 -0.71 30.95 1.93
N SER A 362 -1.29 31.13 3.10
CA SER A 362 -0.97 32.22 4.02
C SER A 362 0.15 31.89 5.02
N SER A 363 0.37 30.62 5.34
CA SER A 363 1.36 30.20 6.34
C SER A 363 2.79 30.01 5.78
N SER A 364 2.95 29.84 4.46
CA SER A 364 4.26 29.74 3.81
C SER A 364 4.94 31.09 3.51
N SER A 365 4.25 32.21 3.74
CA SER A 365 4.81 33.57 3.51
C SER A 365 5.37 34.26 4.76
N VAL A 366 5.44 33.58 5.91
CA VAL A 366 5.83 34.22 7.21
C VAL A 366 7.21 33.78 7.71
N THR A 367 7.96 32.95 6.97
CA THR A 367 9.38 32.65 7.29
C THR A 367 10.26 32.87 6.07
N ALA A 368 10.56 34.11 5.76
CA ALA A 368 11.69 34.54 4.94
C ALA A 368 12.65 35.33 5.83
#